data_31425ba399e5b8d4f063a2766eba05ad
#
_entry.id   31425ba399e5b8d4f063a2766eba05ad
#
_cell.length_a   1.000
_cell.length_b   1.000
_cell.length_c   1.000
_cell.angle_alpha   90.00
_cell.angle_beta   90.00
_cell.angle_gamma   90.00
#
_symmetry.space_group_name_H-M   'P 1'
#
loop_
_entity.id
_entity.type
_entity.pdbx_description
1 polymer ?
#
loop_
_entity_poly.entity_id
_entity_poly.type
_entity_poly.pdbx_seq_one_letter_code
_entity_poly.pdbx_strand_id
1 'polypeptide(L)'
;MSVRRLSPNQPASFAFQPGVLKEAQRWMANYPAGKQQSAVIAILWLVQKQEGWVCEPAIRAVAEMLGMPVIRVLEVVTFYTMFMLEPVGTHALVQVCGTTPCQLRGAGDLIAVCQRRLGARDHRSADGKFYWQEVECLGAC
;
A
#
# COMPACT_ATOMS: atom_id res chain seq x y z
N MET A 1 -0.11 14.93 11.04
CA MET A 1 0.27 13.64 10.39
C MET A 1 -0.25 12.50 11.23
N SER A 2 -1.15 11.67 10.72
CA SER A 2 -1.52 10.45 11.43
C SER A 2 -0.37 9.43 11.30
N VAL A 3 -0.01 8.79 12.41
CA VAL A 3 0.99 7.71 12.40
C VAL A 3 0.40 6.53 11.65
N ARG A 4 1.02 6.15 10.54
CA ARG A 4 0.61 4.97 9.76
C ARG A 4 0.94 3.71 10.54
N ARG A 5 -0.06 2.87 10.77
CA ARG A 5 0.06 1.63 11.53
C ARG A 5 -0.43 0.46 10.70
N LEU A 6 0.12 -0.71 10.97
CA LEU A 6 -0.39 -1.95 10.41
C LEU A 6 -1.81 -2.23 10.93
N SER A 7 -2.65 -2.83 10.08
CA SER A 7 -3.96 -3.32 10.51
C SER A 7 -3.84 -4.22 11.74
N PRO A 8 -4.74 -4.12 12.72
CA PRO A 8 -4.77 -5.06 13.84
C PRO A 8 -5.17 -6.48 13.39
N ASN A 9 -5.84 -6.60 12.26
CA ASN A 9 -6.26 -7.88 11.69
C ASN A 9 -5.27 -8.33 10.62
N GLN A 10 -4.36 -9.23 11.01
CA GLN A 10 -3.34 -9.78 10.12
C GLN A 10 -3.71 -11.20 9.67
N PRO A 11 -3.38 -11.61 8.43
CA PRO A 11 -3.49 -13.01 8.03
C PRO A 11 -2.50 -13.87 8.81
N ALA A 12 -2.82 -15.15 8.97
CA ALA A 12 -1.98 -16.08 9.71
C ALA A 12 -0.64 -16.36 9.03
N SER A 13 -0.57 -16.26 7.70
CA SER A 13 0.63 -16.50 6.91
C SER A 13 0.57 -15.77 5.57
N PHE A 14 1.72 -15.67 4.91
CA PHE A 14 1.86 -15.18 3.56
C PHE A 14 2.79 -16.10 2.78
N ALA A 15 2.48 -16.32 1.51
CA ALA A 15 3.37 -17.02 0.58
C ALA A 15 3.32 -16.34 -0.80
N PHE A 16 4.48 -16.16 -1.41
CA PHE A 16 4.55 -15.66 -2.78
C PHE A 16 3.93 -16.67 -3.75
N GLN A 17 3.05 -16.23 -4.61
CA GLN A 17 2.61 -17.01 -5.75
C GLN A 17 3.81 -17.27 -6.68
N PRO A 18 3.87 -18.44 -7.37
CA PRO A 18 5.05 -18.82 -8.18
C PRO A 18 5.45 -17.77 -9.22
N GLY A 19 4.47 -17.11 -9.86
CA GLY A 19 4.72 -16.05 -10.83
C GLY A 19 5.31 -14.79 -10.18
N VAL A 20 4.80 -14.42 -9.02
CA VAL A 20 5.26 -13.26 -8.24
C VAL A 20 6.67 -13.50 -7.69
N LEU A 21 6.93 -14.72 -7.21
CA LEU A 21 8.26 -15.12 -6.74
C LEU A 21 9.31 -15.00 -7.84
N LYS A 22 8.98 -15.50 -9.04
CA LYS A 22 9.87 -15.41 -10.21
C LYS A 22 10.18 -13.94 -10.58
N GLU A 23 9.18 -13.09 -10.52
CA GLU A 23 9.37 -11.67 -10.81
C GLU A 23 10.17 -10.96 -9.71
N ALA A 24 9.96 -11.30 -8.44
CA ALA A 24 10.77 -10.81 -7.33
C ALA A 24 12.25 -11.16 -7.49
N GLN A 25 12.54 -12.43 -7.86
CA GLN A 25 13.91 -12.87 -8.15
C GLN A 25 14.53 -12.12 -9.33
N ARG A 26 13.75 -11.81 -10.38
CA ARG A 26 14.20 -10.99 -11.50
C ARG A 26 14.56 -9.56 -11.05
N TRP A 27 13.75 -8.95 -10.17
CA TRP A 27 14.09 -7.65 -9.59
C TRP A 27 15.39 -7.67 -8.80
N MET A 28 15.60 -8.71 -7.98
CA MET A 28 16.85 -8.87 -7.23
C MET A 28 18.07 -9.01 -8.15
N ALA A 29 17.91 -9.70 -9.27
CA ALA A 29 18.99 -9.92 -10.25
C ALA A 29 19.44 -8.64 -10.97
N ASN A 30 18.64 -7.55 -10.93
CA ASN A 30 19.03 -6.25 -11.49
C ASN A 30 20.11 -5.52 -10.65
N TYR A 31 20.38 -6.00 -9.44
CA TYR A 31 21.33 -5.37 -8.51
C TYR A 31 22.59 -6.24 -8.35
N PRO A 32 23.76 -5.61 -8.16
CA PRO A 32 25.01 -6.30 -7.92
C PRO A 32 24.94 -7.23 -6.69
N ALA A 33 25.81 -8.21 -6.63
CA ALA A 33 25.92 -9.11 -5.47
C ALA A 33 26.08 -8.32 -4.16
N GLY A 34 25.29 -8.69 -3.14
CA GLY A 34 25.24 -7.99 -1.84
C GLY A 34 24.45 -6.68 -1.83
N LYS A 35 23.80 -6.29 -2.94
CA LYS A 35 22.97 -5.08 -3.04
C LYS A 35 21.50 -5.36 -3.36
N GLN A 36 21.06 -6.62 -3.24
CA GLN A 36 19.70 -7.06 -3.54
C GLN A 36 18.63 -6.36 -2.67
N GLN A 37 19.02 -5.83 -1.51
CA GLN A 37 18.16 -5.04 -0.63
C GLN A 37 17.53 -3.83 -1.34
N SER A 38 18.18 -3.31 -2.39
CA SER A 38 17.65 -2.21 -3.20
C SER A 38 16.37 -2.57 -3.98
N ALA A 39 16.04 -3.87 -4.11
CA ALA A 39 14.80 -4.33 -4.73
C ALA A 39 13.57 -4.25 -3.78
N VAL A 40 13.73 -3.82 -2.53
CA VAL A 40 12.68 -3.86 -1.50
C VAL A 40 11.37 -3.20 -1.95
N ILE A 41 11.42 -2.02 -2.55
CA ILE A 41 10.23 -1.29 -3.01
C ILE A 41 9.51 -2.07 -4.13
N ALA A 42 10.26 -2.60 -5.10
CA ALA A 42 9.70 -3.36 -6.20
C ALA A 42 9.02 -4.65 -5.71
N ILE A 43 9.64 -5.36 -4.76
CA ILE A 43 9.09 -6.60 -4.20
C ILE A 43 7.85 -6.30 -3.34
N LEU A 44 7.86 -5.26 -2.52
CA LEU A 44 6.68 -4.83 -1.75
C LEU A 44 5.52 -4.44 -2.69
N TRP A 45 5.82 -3.84 -3.84
CA TRP A 45 4.81 -3.55 -4.85
C TRP A 45 4.19 -4.83 -5.45
N LEU A 46 4.99 -5.87 -5.68
CA LEU A 46 4.50 -7.17 -6.11
C LEU A 46 3.62 -7.83 -5.04
N VAL A 47 4.01 -7.74 -3.76
CA VAL A 47 3.18 -8.18 -2.63
C VAL A 47 1.83 -7.48 -2.65
N GLN A 48 1.83 -6.14 -2.76
CA GLN A 48 0.58 -5.37 -2.79
C GLN A 48 -0.29 -5.71 -4.00
N LYS A 49 0.30 -6.00 -5.16
CA LYS A 49 -0.46 -6.49 -6.33
C LYS A 49 -1.10 -7.86 -6.08
N GLN A 50 -0.42 -8.74 -5.35
CA GLN A 50 -0.93 -10.07 -5.02
C GLN A 50 -2.07 -10.02 -4.00
N GLU A 51 -1.91 -9.25 -2.91
CA GLU A 51 -2.80 -9.27 -1.74
C GLU A 51 -3.76 -8.06 -1.67
N GLY A 52 -3.53 -7.03 -2.49
CA GLY A 52 -4.23 -5.75 -2.40
C GLY A 52 -3.68 -4.81 -1.32
N TRP A 53 -2.85 -5.30 -0.41
CA TRP A 53 -2.22 -4.55 0.67
C TRP A 53 -0.96 -5.26 1.15
N VAL A 54 -0.17 -4.62 2.03
CA VAL A 54 1.06 -5.19 2.58
C VAL A 54 0.81 -5.60 4.03
N CYS A 55 0.64 -6.90 4.25
CA CYS A 55 0.43 -7.48 5.59
C CYS A 55 1.76 -7.75 6.31
N GLU A 56 1.72 -7.90 7.65
CA GLU A 56 2.91 -8.17 8.45
C GLU A 56 3.64 -9.46 8.05
N PRO A 57 2.98 -10.61 7.81
CA PRO A 57 3.66 -11.80 7.34
C PRO A 57 4.39 -11.60 6.02
N ALA A 58 3.86 -10.78 5.11
CA ALA A 58 4.54 -10.45 3.86
C ALA A 58 5.79 -9.59 4.09
N ILE A 59 5.74 -8.63 5.03
CA ILE A 59 6.92 -7.84 5.42
C ILE A 59 8.04 -8.76 5.91
N ARG A 60 7.72 -9.75 6.74
CA ARG A 60 8.69 -10.76 7.22
C ARG A 60 9.26 -11.59 6.09
N ALA A 61 8.42 -12.06 5.17
CA ALA A 61 8.86 -12.84 4.01
C ALA A 61 9.79 -12.03 3.06
N VAL A 62 9.48 -10.75 2.86
CA VAL A 62 10.35 -9.85 2.07
C VAL A 62 11.67 -9.59 2.79
N ALA A 63 11.66 -9.40 4.11
CA ALA A 63 12.85 -9.21 4.92
C ALA A 63 13.77 -10.43 4.85
N GLU A 64 13.22 -11.64 4.98
CA GLU A 64 13.95 -12.89 4.86
C GLU A 64 14.55 -13.05 3.45
N MET A 65 13.74 -12.84 2.41
CA MET A 65 14.17 -12.93 1.00
C MET A 65 15.35 -12.01 0.67
N LEU A 66 15.38 -10.81 1.25
CA LEU A 66 16.40 -9.78 0.98
C LEU A 66 17.55 -9.77 1.99
N GLY A 67 17.50 -10.65 3.02
CA GLY A 67 18.47 -10.63 4.11
C GLY A 67 18.49 -9.31 4.87
N MET A 68 17.33 -8.70 5.09
CA MET A 68 17.16 -7.42 5.79
C MET A 68 16.52 -7.62 7.16
N PRO A 69 16.86 -6.80 8.16
CA PRO A 69 16.07 -6.72 9.37
C PRO A 69 14.61 -6.31 9.06
N VAL A 70 13.64 -6.98 9.69
CA VAL A 70 12.20 -6.70 9.49
C VAL A 70 11.85 -5.23 9.68
N ILE A 71 12.49 -4.57 10.66
CA ILE A 71 12.27 -3.15 10.95
C ILE A 71 12.63 -2.26 9.75
N ARG A 72 13.64 -2.62 8.97
CA ARG A 72 14.04 -1.85 7.77
C ARG A 72 13.00 -1.96 6.65
N VAL A 73 12.39 -3.13 6.48
CA VAL A 73 11.29 -3.29 5.53
C VAL A 73 10.05 -2.54 6.03
N LEU A 74 9.76 -2.59 7.33
CA LEU A 74 8.67 -1.85 7.95
C LEU A 74 8.82 -0.33 7.79
N GLU A 75 10.04 0.21 7.94
CA GLU A 75 10.35 1.62 7.67
C GLU A 75 9.95 2.02 6.25
N VAL A 76 10.30 1.22 5.25
CA VAL A 76 9.93 1.47 3.84
C VAL A 76 8.42 1.47 3.65
N VAL A 77 7.73 0.46 4.18
CA VAL A 77 6.28 0.31 4.03
C VAL A 77 5.51 1.44 4.71
N THR A 78 5.97 1.91 5.87
CA THR A 78 5.32 3.01 6.60
C THR A 78 5.67 4.37 6.04
N PHE A 79 6.86 4.54 5.46
CA PHE A 79 7.31 5.79 4.86
C PHE A 79 6.59 6.07 3.54
N TYR A 80 6.52 5.09 2.64
CA TYR A 80 5.90 5.28 1.32
C TYR A 80 4.38 5.13 1.39
N THR A 81 3.65 6.21 1.17
CA THR A 81 2.18 6.27 1.27
C THR A 81 1.45 5.43 0.22
N MET A 82 2.13 5.01 -0.84
CA MET A 82 1.57 4.12 -1.86
C MET A 82 1.31 2.70 -1.35
N PHE A 83 1.97 2.28 -0.27
CA PHE A 83 1.71 0.96 0.32
C PHE A 83 0.51 1.02 1.26
N MET A 84 -0.48 0.19 1.01
CA MET A 84 -1.66 0.04 1.87
C MET A 84 -1.32 -0.87 3.05
N LEU A 85 -1.59 -0.43 4.27
CA LEU A 85 -1.27 -1.15 5.51
C LEU A 85 -2.45 -1.92 6.09
N GLU A 86 -3.58 -1.87 5.39
CA GLU A 86 -4.82 -2.57 5.72
C GLU A 86 -5.54 -2.99 4.43
N PRO A 87 -6.45 -3.97 4.51
CA PRO A 87 -7.19 -4.42 3.37
C PRO A 87 -7.99 -3.27 2.73
N VAL A 88 -7.78 -3.04 1.45
CA VAL A 88 -8.56 -2.10 0.64
C VAL A 88 -9.86 -2.74 0.12
N GLY A 89 -10.73 -1.94 -0.49
CA GLY A 89 -11.95 -2.44 -1.11
C GLY A 89 -11.67 -3.44 -2.24
N THR A 90 -12.53 -4.44 -2.37
CA THR A 90 -12.41 -5.47 -3.41
C THR A 90 -12.72 -4.96 -4.82
N HIS A 91 -13.37 -3.80 -4.93
CA HIS A 91 -13.79 -3.19 -6.20
C HIS A 91 -12.90 -2.03 -6.61
N ALA A 92 -12.71 -1.07 -5.71
CA ALA A 92 -11.89 0.10 -5.99
C ALA A 92 -11.31 0.75 -4.73
N LEU A 93 -10.11 1.32 -4.90
CA LEU A 93 -9.50 2.32 -4.03
C LEU A 93 -9.75 3.69 -4.67
N VAL A 94 -10.50 4.54 -3.97
CA VAL A 94 -10.80 5.91 -4.41
C VAL A 94 -9.84 6.88 -3.72
N GLN A 95 -9.09 7.63 -4.49
CA GLN A 95 -8.16 8.65 -3.98
C GLN A 95 -8.65 10.03 -4.40
N VAL A 96 -8.83 10.92 -3.43
CA VAL A 96 -9.25 12.30 -3.64
C VAL A 96 -8.10 13.22 -3.27
N CYS A 97 -7.67 14.05 -4.21
CA CYS A 97 -6.62 15.03 -3.96
C CYS A 97 -7.12 16.14 -3.03
N GLY A 98 -6.43 16.33 -1.90
CA GLY A 98 -6.73 17.35 -0.90
C GLY A 98 -5.85 18.61 -0.98
N THR A 99 -5.00 18.76 -2.02
CA THR A 99 -4.10 19.92 -2.13
C THR A 99 -4.82 21.20 -2.53
N THR A 100 -4.21 22.34 -2.25
CA THR A 100 -4.82 23.68 -2.44
C THR A 100 -5.44 23.89 -3.82
N PRO A 101 -4.81 23.55 -4.96
CA PRO A 101 -5.44 23.73 -6.26
C PRO A 101 -6.74 22.94 -6.42
N CYS A 102 -6.76 21.70 -5.94
CA CYS A 102 -7.94 20.85 -5.98
C CYS A 102 -9.03 21.34 -5.02
N GLN A 103 -8.66 21.84 -3.85
CA GLN A 103 -9.62 22.47 -2.91
C GLN A 103 -10.30 23.69 -3.54
N LEU A 104 -9.55 24.55 -4.20
CA LEU A 104 -10.10 25.70 -4.93
C LEU A 104 -11.01 25.29 -6.09
N ARG A 105 -10.85 24.07 -6.63
CA ARG A 105 -11.64 23.50 -7.72
C ARG A 105 -12.80 22.61 -7.25
N GLY A 106 -13.06 22.54 -5.95
CA GLY A 106 -14.21 21.83 -5.39
C GLY A 106 -13.92 20.43 -4.84
N ALA A 107 -12.66 20.10 -4.47
CA ALA A 107 -12.35 18.82 -3.85
C ALA A 107 -13.15 18.57 -2.56
N GLY A 108 -13.50 19.63 -1.81
CA GLY A 108 -14.37 19.52 -0.64
C GLY A 108 -15.72 18.87 -0.93
N ASP A 109 -16.32 19.18 -2.07
CA ASP A 109 -17.61 18.57 -2.48
C ASP A 109 -17.44 17.08 -2.81
N LEU A 110 -16.33 16.71 -3.47
CA LEU A 110 -16.01 15.30 -3.74
C LEU A 110 -15.77 14.51 -2.44
N ILE A 111 -15.04 15.09 -1.49
CA ILE A 111 -14.81 14.51 -0.16
C ILE A 111 -16.15 14.29 0.54
N ALA A 112 -17.06 15.27 0.53
CA ALA A 112 -18.39 15.14 1.13
C ALA A 112 -19.22 14.03 0.45
N VAL A 113 -19.12 13.87 -0.86
CA VAL A 113 -19.76 12.75 -1.59
C VAL A 113 -19.16 11.41 -1.15
N CYS A 114 -17.84 11.30 -1.07
CA CYS A 114 -17.18 10.07 -0.61
C CYS A 114 -17.61 9.70 0.82
N GLN A 115 -17.61 10.65 1.74
CA GLN A 115 -18.07 10.43 3.12
C GLN A 115 -19.52 9.92 3.17
N ARG A 116 -20.39 10.50 2.38
CA ARG A 116 -21.82 10.15 2.36
C ARG A 116 -22.09 8.81 1.70
N ARG A 117 -21.33 8.45 0.64
CA ARG A 117 -21.56 7.26 -0.17
C ARG A 117 -20.74 6.05 0.26
N LEU A 118 -19.51 6.27 0.68
CA LEU A 118 -18.54 5.22 0.98
C LEU A 118 -18.25 5.06 2.48
N GLY A 119 -18.66 6.05 3.29
CA GLY A 119 -18.43 6.04 4.74
C GLY A 119 -17.20 6.84 5.18
N ALA A 120 -16.65 6.51 6.34
CA ALA A 120 -15.53 7.24 6.93
C ALA A 120 -14.26 7.16 6.06
N ARG A 121 -13.48 8.24 6.08
CA ARG A 121 -12.16 8.29 5.42
C ARG A 121 -11.21 7.25 6.03
N ASP A 122 -10.35 6.69 5.20
CA ASP A 122 -9.36 5.67 5.57
C ASP A 122 -9.97 4.38 6.12
N HIS A 123 -11.21 4.06 5.68
CA HIS A 123 -11.92 2.84 6.06
C HIS A 123 -12.58 2.20 4.85
N ARG A 124 -12.80 0.90 4.94
CA ARG A 124 -13.61 0.17 3.94
C ARG A 124 -15.08 0.55 4.08
N SER A 125 -15.77 0.63 2.93
CA SER A 125 -17.22 0.74 2.91
C SER A 125 -17.90 -0.46 3.61
N ALA A 126 -19.12 -0.27 4.09
CA ALA A 126 -19.86 -1.31 4.83
C ALA A 126 -20.03 -2.62 4.03
N ASP A 127 -20.11 -2.52 2.70
CA ASP A 127 -20.18 -3.68 1.78
C ASP A 127 -18.82 -4.29 1.43
N GLY A 128 -17.72 -3.70 1.94
CA GLY A 128 -16.36 -4.15 1.71
C GLY A 128 -15.82 -3.91 0.30
N LYS A 129 -16.56 -3.25 -0.58
CA LYS A 129 -16.21 -3.10 -1.99
C LYS A 129 -15.26 -1.94 -2.24
N PHE A 130 -15.39 -0.86 -1.50
CA PHE A 130 -14.67 0.38 -1.70
C PHE A 130 -13.81 0.72 -0.48
N TYR A 131 -12.72 1.40 -0.74
CA TYR A 131 -11.92 2.10 0.23
C TYR A 131 -11.64 3.49 -0.32
N TRP A 132 -11.70 4.53 0.49
CA TRP A 132 -11.37 5.86 0.02
C TRP A 132 -10.45 6.59 0.99
N GLN A 133 -9.59 7.41 0.43
CA GLN A 133 -8.64 8.22 1.19
C GLN A 133 -8.45 9.59 0.53
N GLU A 134 -8.18 10.58 1.36
CA GLU A 134 -7.64 11.86 0.90
C GLU A 134 -6.12 11.73 0.76
N VAL A 135 -5.61 12.14 -0.39
CA VAL A 135 -4.19 12.06 -0.70
C VAL A 135 -3.63 13.41 -1.07
N GLU A 136 -2.31 13.51 -1.06
CA GLU A 136 -1.58 14.65 -1.59
C GLU A 136 -1.76 14.73 -3.12
N CYS A 137 -1.00 15.56 -3.81
CA CYS A 137 -1.15 15.83 -5.23
C CYS A 137 -1.08 14.54 -6.09
N LEU A 138 -2.11 14.33 -6.93
CA LEU A 138 -2.14 13.25 -7.92
C LEU A 138 -1.51 13.64 -9.27
N GLY A 139 -1.12 14.91 -9.44
CA GLY A 139 -0.55 15.41 -10.68
C GLY A 139 -1.54 15.47 -11.86
N ALA A 140 -2.85 15.50 -11.58
CA ALA A 140 -3.92 15.39 -12.58
C ALA A 140 -4.83 16.66 -12.60
N CYS A 141 -4.34 17.79 -12.09
CA CYS A 141 -5.09 19.02 -12.23
C CYS A 141 -5.18 19.41 -13.72
#